data_3afa637f1eb42b88853080e6f7aef6ce
#
_entry.id   3afa637f1eb42b88853080e6f7aef6ce
#
_cell.length_a   1.000
_cell.length_b   1.000
_cell.length_c   1.000
_cell.angle_alpha   90.00
_cell.angle_beta   90.00
_cell.angle_gamma   90.00
#
_symmetry.space_group_name_H-M   'P 1'
#
loop_
_entity.id
_entity.type
_entity.pdbx_description
1 polymer ?
#
loop_
_entity_poly.entity_id
_entity_poly.type
_entity_poly.pdbx_seq_one_letter_code
_entity_poly.pdbx_strand_id
1 'polypeptide(L)'
;MSLKFDSQHTALIVIDPQNWTLGMPLAPWPAQDVATNVALLAGAIRPAGCVILTRAAFSAGYVDALKTPVDLSLTLPEGGIPDAALAFNPVVVAAGYDLIITKRQWSAFYGTELDLQLRRRGITTIVLAGVMSNFGVESTARDAWQHNYAVVVAEDACSSLGSDMHEFSMKRIMPRIARVRATAEIVAALQ
;
A
#
# COMPACT_ATOMS: atom_id res chain seq x y z
N MET A 1 5.70 14.72 -18.72
CA MET A 1 5.98 15.70 -17.64
C MET A 1 6.98 15.06 -16.69
N SER A 2 8.06 15.79 -16.34
CA SER A 2 9.02 15.30 -15.33
C SER A 2 8.32 15.12 -13.99
N LEU A 3 8.64 14.06 -13.29
CA LEU A 3 8.19 13.85 -11.92
C LEU A 3 8.92 14.85 -11.02
N LYS A 4 8.18 15.64 -10.26
CA LYS A 4 8.72 16.52 -9.21
C LYS A 4 7.96 16.23 -7.93
N PHE A 5 8.68 16.05 -6.85
CA PHE A 5 8.14 15.85 -5.52
C PHE A 5 8.51 17.02 -4.61
N ASP A 6 7.57 17.40 -3.79
CA ASP A 6 7.86 18.12 -2.56
C ASP A 6 8.01 17.07 -1.46
N SER A 7 9.24 16.75 -1.11
CA SER A 7 9.54 15.65 -0.18
C SER A 7 8.89 15.86 1.20
N GLN A 8 8.77 17.11 1.66
CA GLN A 8 8.16 17.44 2.97
C GLN A 8 6.64 17.20 2.99
N HIS A 9 5.99 17.31 1.82
CA HIS A 9 4.55 17.10 1.66
C HIS A 9 4.21 15.79 0.95
N THR A 10 5.16 14.82 0.97
CA THR A 10 5.00 13.49 0.37
C THR A 10 4.96 12.41 1.45
N ALA A 11 3.98 11.50 1.35
CA ALA A 11 3.92 10.29 2.16
C ALA A 11 4.06 9.03 1.30
N LEU A 12 4.84 8.06 1.76
CA LEU A 12 4.79 6.68 1.29
C LEU A 12 3.74 5.93 2.10
N ILE A 13 2.78 5.33 1.43
CA ILE A 13 1.81 4.42 2.04
C ILE A 13 2.06 3.02 1.49
N VAL A 14 2.45 2.12 2.37
CA VAL A 14 2.73 0.72 2.03
C VAL A 14 1.54 -0.13 2.42
N ILE A 15 0.88 -0.71 1.43
CA ILE A 15 -0.33 -1.50 1.62
C ILE A 15 0.02 -2.92 2.03
N ASP A 16 -0.34 -3.26 3.26
CA ASP A 16 -0.32 -4.59 3.87
C ASP A 16 0.99 -5.38 3.67
N PRO A 17 2.17 -4.83 4.03
CA PRO A 17 3.44 -5.53 3.90
C PRO A 17 3.63 -6.56 5.03
N GLN A 18 2.61 -7.38 5.27
CA GLN A 18 2.56 -8.38 6.33
C GLN A 18 3.06 -9.73 5.82
N ASN A 19 3.54 -10.58 6.72
CA ASN A 19 4.07 -11.90 6.34
C ASN A 19 3.02 -12.77 5.63
N TRP A 20 1.74 -12.70 6.00
CA TRP A 20 0.70 -13.50 5.35
C TRP A 20 0.35 -13.00 3.94
N THR A 21 0.32 -11.69 3.70
CA THR A 21 0.02 -11.11 2.40
C THR A 21 1.19 -11.27 1.43
N LEU A 22 2.41 -11.03 1.91
CA LEU A 22 3.63 -11.25 1.13
C LEU A 22 3.99 -12.74 0.98
N GLY A 23 3.45 -13.63 1.83
CA GLY A 23 3.59 -15.06 1.71
C GLY A 23 2.71 -15.71 0.63
N MET A 24 1.80 -14.96 0.01
CA MET A 24 0.97 -15.44 -1.09
C MET A 24 1.79 -15.56 -2.39
N PRO A 25 1.32 -16.35 -3.39
CA PRO A 25 2.00 -16.50 -4.68
C PRO A 25 1.85 -15.24 -5.53
N LEU A 26 2.72 -14.25 -5.28
CA LEU A 26 2.67 -12.95 -5.92
C LEU A 26 3.25 -12.97 -7.34
N ALA A 27 2.61 -12.22 -8.25
CA ALA A 27 3.02 -11.99 -9.62
C ALA A 27 2.61 -10.56 -10.07
N PRO A 28 3.37 -9.90 -10.95
CA PRO A 28 4.62 -10.35 -11.60
C PRO A 28 5.85 -10.28 -10.68
N TRP A 29 5.80 -9.44 -9.63
CA TRP A 29 6.94 -9.22 -8.74
C TRP A 29 6.85 -10.13 -7.51
N PRO A 30 7.89 -10.93 -7.21
CA PRO A 30 7.92 -11.75 -6.01
C PRO A 30 8.00 -10.87 -4.74
N ALA A 31 7.57 -11.41 -3.61
CA ALA A 31 7.52 -10.70 -2.33
C ALA A 31 8.84 -10.03 -1.94
N GLN A 32 9.98 -10.69 -2.25
CA GLN A 32 11.30 -10.16 -1.94
C GLN A 32 11.59 -8.87 -2.71
N ASP A 33 11.22 -8.80 -3.99
CA ASP A 33 11.44 -7.63 -4.83
C ASP A 33 10.53 -6.48 -4.37
N VAL A 34 9.26 -6.77 -4.08
CA VAL A 34 8.33 -5.80 -3.51
C VAL A 34 8.88 -5.22 -2.20
N ALA A 35 9.32 -6.06 -1.26
CA ALA A 35 9.85 -5.63 0.02
C ALA A 35 11.14 -4.78 -0.13
N THR A 36 12.03 -5.16 -1.07
CA THR A 36 13.26 -4.44 -1.37
C THR A 36 12.95 -3.05 -1.95
N ASN A 37 12.05 -2.96 -2.92
CA ASN A 37 11.65 -1.70 -3.54
C ASN A 37 10.90 -0.79 -2.53
N VAL A 38 10.07 -1.35 -1.68
CA VAL A 38 9.45 -0.62 -0.55
C VAL A 38 10.53 -0.04 0.36
N ALA A 39 11.57 -0.81 0.71
CA ALA A 39 12.65 -0.33 1.56
C ALA A 39 13.44 0.82 0.91
N LEU A 40 13.70 0.76 -0.40
CA LEU A 40 14.33 1.85 -1.15
C LEU A 40 13.48 3.12 -1.12
N LEU A 41 12.17 3.01 -1.36
CA LEU A 41 11.25 4.14 -1.28
C LEU A 41 11.19 4.75 0.13
N ALA A 42 11.10 3.90 1.16
CA ALA A 42 11.08 4.35 2.54
C ALA A 42 12.36 5.10 2.92
N GLY A 43 13.53 4.58 2.54
CA GLY A 43 14.81 5.23 2.76
C GLY A 43 14.94 6.59 2.07
N ALA A 44 14.33 6.76 0.89
CA ALA A 44 14.37 8.01 0.14
C ALA A 44 13.34 9.04 0.65
N ILE A 45 12.14 8.61 1.04
CA ILE A 45 11.05 9.53 1.44
C ILE A 45 11.16 9.94 2.90
N ARG A 46 11.48 9.01 3.82
CA ARG A 46 11.42 9.23 5.26
C ARG A 46 12.28 10.38 5.80
N PRO A 47 13.44 10.73 5.23
CA PRO A 47 14.26 11.85 5.75
C PRO A 47 13.55 13.21 5.76
N ALA A 48 12.56 13.44 4.88
CA ALA A 48 11.84 14.69 4.79
C ALA A 48 10.31 14.50 4.80
N GLY A 49 9.82 13.35 4.37
CA GLY A 49 8.42 13.00 4.27
C GLY A 49 7.94 12.08 5.39
N CYS A 50 6.91 11.29 5.11
CA CYS A 50 6.29 10.37 6.07
C CYS A 50 6.14 8.97 5.47
N VAL A 51 6.44 7.92 6.24
CA VAL A 51 6.24 6.52 5.85
C VAL A 51 5.16 5.89 6.71
N ILE A 52 4.13 5.38 6.07
CA ILE A 52 2.94 4.79 6.70
C ILE A 52 2.81 3.35 6.24
N LEU A 53 2.78 2.41 7.17
CA LEU A 53 2.43 1.02 6.88
C LEU A 53 0.95 0.80 7.15
N THR A 54 0.26 0.09 6.28
CA THR A 54 -1.07 -0.41 6.60
C THR A 54 -1.02 -1.88 6.95
N ARG A 55 -1.96 -2.34 7.75
CA ARG A 55 -2.18 -3.75 8.02
C ARG A 55 -3.66 -4.09 7.96
N ALA A 56 -3.97 -5.20 7.32
CA ALA A 56 -5.28 -5.83 7.44
C ALA A 56 -5.27 -6.71 8.71
N ALA A 57 -6.13 -6.36 9.67
CA ALA A 57 -6.26 -7.11 10.91
C ALA A 57 -7.71 -6.98 11.43
N PHE A 58 -8.18 -8.00 12.13
CA PHE A 58 -9.55 -8.10 12.62
C PHE A 58 -9.56 -8.39 14.11
N SER A 59 -10.67 -8.04 14.75
CA SER A 59 -10.93 -8.43 16.14
C SER A 59 -11.16 -9.93 16.27
N ALA A 60 -11.07 -10.44 17.48
CA ALA A 60 -11.33 -11.85 17.77
C ALA A 60 -12.71 -12.29 17.21
N GLY A 61 -12.74 -13.48 16.61
CA GLY A 61 -13.96 -14.01 15.97
C GLY A 61 -14.41 -13.24 14.73
N TYR A 62 -13.57 -12.37 14.18
CA TYR A 62 -13.85 -11.59 12.98
C TYR A 62 -15.15 -10.77 13.05
N VAL A 63 -15.46 -10.23 14.24
CA VAL A 63 -16.72 -9.50 14.48
C VAL A 63 -16.80 -8.21 13.66
N ASP A 64 -15.66 -7.64 13.28
CA ASP A 64 -15.49 -6.42 12.50
C ASP A 64 -15.08 -6.67 11.02
N ALA A 65 -15.07 -7.92 10.57
CA ALA A 65 -14.88 -8.25 9.17
C ALA A 65 -16.16 -8.02 8.36
N LEU A 66 -16.00 -7.73 7.05
CA LEU A 66 -17.11 -7.64 6.13
C LEU A 66 -17.81 -9.02 6.00
N LYS A 67 -19.14 -9.01 6.11
CA LYS A 67 -19.98 -10.23 6.08
C LYS A 67 -21.02 -10.20 4.95
N THR A 68 -21.00 -9.15 4.12
CA THR A 68 -21.91 -9.04 2.99
C THR A 68 -21.63 -10.17 2.00
N PRO A 69 -22.68 -10.88 1.54
CA PRO A 69 -22.53 -11.94 0.55
C PRO A 69 -21.91 -11.41 -0.75
N VAL A 70 -20.94 -12.13 -1.26
CA VAL A 70 -20.28 -11.88 -2.55
C VAL A 70 -19.98 -13.22 -3.22
N ASP A 71 -19.79 -13.22 -4.54
CA ASP A 71 -19.56 -14.46 -5.31
C ASP A 71 -18.24 -15.15 -4.92
N LEU A 72 -17.20 -14.35 -4.60
CA LEU A 72 -15.88 -14.84 -4.20
C LEU A 72 -15.50 -14.19 -2.87
N SER A 73 -15.87 -14.79 -1.77
CA SER A 73 -15.55 -14.31 -0.44
C SER A 73 -14.12 -14.69 -0.04
N LEU A 74 -13.47 -13.78 0.71
CA LEU A 74 -12.21 -14.11 1.36
C LEU A 74 -12.46 -15.11 2.49
N THR A 75 -11.81 -16.27 2.39
CA THR A 75 -11.83 -17.26 3.47
C THR A 75 -10.77 -16.88 4.49
N LEU A 76 -11.20 -16.56 5.70
CA LEU A 76 -10.33 -16.31 6.83
C LEU A 76 -10.14 -17.59 7.65
N PRO A 77 -8.92 -17.84 8.20
CA PRO A 77 -8.66 -19.06 8.95
C PRO A 77 -9.47 -19.12 10.25
N GLU A 78 -9.99 -20.30 10.58
CA GLU A 78 -10.62 -20.53 11.88
C GLU A 78 -9.62 -20.24 13.02
N GLY A 79 -10.11 -19.63 14.11
CA GLY A 79 -9.29 -19.28 15.26
C GLY A 79 -8.48 -17.97 15.12
N GLY A 80 -8.55 -17.30 13.98
CA GLY A 80 -7.87 -16.02 13.75
C GLY A 80 -6.59 -16.16 12.92
N ILE A 81 -6.09 -15.02 12.44
CA ILE A 81 -4.80 -14.96 11.75
C ILE A 81 -3.70 -14.94 12.81
N PRO A 82 -2.73 -15.85 12.78
CA PRO A 82 -1.65 -15.90 13.77
C PRO A 82 -0.84 -14.60 13.83
N ASP A 83 -0.39 -14.17 15.00
CA ASP A 83 0.39 -12.93 15.19
C ASP A 83 1.64 -12.88 14.31
N ALA A 84 2.34 -14.00 14.15
CA ALA A 84 3.50 -14.09 13.26
C ALA A 84 3.16 -13.82 11.78
N ALA A 85 1.96 -14.18 11.35
CA ALA A 85 1.45 -13.89 10.01
C ALA A 85 1.01 -12.44 9.88
N LEU A 86 0.43 -11.85 10.93
CA LEU A 86 0.05 -10.43 10.97
C LEU A 86 1.26 -9.50 11.08
N ALA A 87 2.42 -9.99 11.55
CA ALA A 87 3.63 -9.20 11.64
C ALA A 87 4.07 -8.66 10.27
N PHE A 88 4.66 -7.48 10.26
CA PHE A 88 5.24 -6.89 9.06
C PHE A 88 6.52 -7.61 8.63
N ASN A 89 6.79 -7.60 7.33
CA ASN A 89 8.00 -8.14 6.75
C ASN A 89 9.25 -7.43 7.34
N PRO A 90 10.27 -8.19 7.80
CA PRO A 90 11.44 -7.62 8.47
C PRO A 90 12.23 -6.60 7.62
N VAL A 91 12.31 -6.79 6.30
CA VAL A 91 12.99 -5.85 5.38
C VAL A 91 12.29 -4.50 5.38
N VAL A 92 10.96 -4.49 5.34
CA VAL A 92 10.17 -3.26 5.38
C VAL A 92 10.29 -2.57 6.73
N VAL A 93 10.23 -3.32 7.83
CA VAL A 93 10.41 -2.78 9.19
C VAL A 93 11.79 -2.15 9.38
N ALA A 94 12.84 -2.80 8.87
CA ALA A 94 14.22 -2.30 8.99
C ALA A 94 14.45 -0.96 8.26
N ALA A 95 13.68 -0.66 7.21
CA ALA A 95 13.72 0.62 6.52
C ALA A 95 13.11 1.78 7.32
N GLY A 96 12.32 1.46 8.34
CA GLY A 96 11.67 2.42 9.25
C GLY A 96 10.34 2.94 8.72
N TYR A 97 9.48 3.30 9.64
CA TYR A 97 8.15 3.89 9.38
C TYR A 97 7.76 4.82 10.54
N ASP A 98 6.77 5.68 10.29
CA ASP A 98 6.32 6.69 11.25
C ASP A 98 4.94 6.38 11.83
N LEU A 99 4.08 5.69 11.07
CA LEU A 99 2.72 5.36 11.46
C LEU A 99 2.32 3.95 11.00
N ILE A 100 1.36 3.37 11.73
CA ILE A 100 0.63 2.17 11.32
C ILE A 100 -0.86 2.50 11.25
N ILE A 101 -1.49 2.18 10.11
CA ILE A 101 -2.94 2.27 9.92
C ILE A 101 -3.51 0.85 9.88
N THR A 102 -4.42 0.54 10.79
CA THR A 102 -5.12 -0.75 10.78
C THR A 102 -6.46 -0.63 10.05
N LYS A 103 -6.68 -1.48 9.06
CA LYS A 103 -7.90 -1.50 8.24
C LYS A 103 -8.59 -2.86 8.25
N ARG A 104 -9.90 -2.89 7.94
CA ARG A 104 -10.75 -4.10 7.90
C ARG A 104 -11.28 -4.40 6.51
N GLN A 105 -10.92 -3.58 5.53
CA GLN A 105 -11.33 -3.65 4.14
C GLN A 105 -10.17 -3.26 3.22
N TRP A 106 -10.41 -3.16 1.92
CA TRP A 106 -9.33 -2.96 0.95
C TRP A 106 -8.68 -1.58 1.03
N SER A 107 -9.49 -0.51 1.03
CA SER A 107 -8.97 0.85 1.09
C SER A 107 -8.37 1.18 2.45
N ALA A 108 -7.24 1.87 2.45
CA ALA A 108 -6.63 2.39 3.66
C ALA A 108 -7.32 3.66 4.21
N PHE A 109 -8.18 4.30 3.42
CA PHE A 109 -8.92 5.48 3.86
C PHE A 109 -10.22 5.15 4.58
N TYR A 110 -10.96 4.16 4.07
CA TYR A 110 -12.30 3.89 4.58
C TYR A 110 -12.27 3.41 6.04
N GLY A 111 -12.93 4.16 6.92
CA GLY A 111 -13.08 3.80 8.34
C GLY A 111 -11.77 3.81 9.14
N THR A 112 -10.77 4.58 8.69
CA THR A 112 -9.49 4.75 9.39
C THR A 112 -9.18 6.23 9.64
N GLU A 113 -8.13 6.51 10.40
CA GLU A 113 -7.63 7.85 10.62
C GLU A 113 -6.63 8.34 9.53
N LEU A 114 -6.46 7.63 8.41
CA LEU A 114 -5.41 7.93 7.44
C LEU A 114 -5.52 9.37 6.90
N ASP A 115 -6.69 9.80 6.42
CA ASP A 115 -6.86 11.15 5.88
C ASP A 115 -6.57 12.23 6.94
N LEU A 116 -7.03 12.03 8.17
CA LEU A 116 -6.74 12.91 9.29
C LEU A 116 -5.23 13.05 9.52
N GLN A 117 -4.50 11.93 9.51
CA GLN A 117 -3.06 11.90 9.73
C GLN A 117 -2.29 12.61 8.59
N LEU A 118 -2.71 12.39 7.35
CA LEU A 118 -2.12 13.03 6.18
C LEU A 118 -2.37 14.55 6.18
N ARG A 119 -3.62 15.00 6.43
CA ARG A 119 -3.97 16.42 6.47
C ARG A 119 -3.22 17.17 7.55
N ARG A 120 -3.12 16.61 8.75
CA ARG A 120 -2.39 17.23 9.87
C ARG A 120 -0.90 17.41 9.61
N ARG A 121 -0.32 16.57 8.71
CA ARG A 121 1.09 16.67 8.29
C ARG A 121 1.27 17.50 7.03
N GLY A 122 0.20 18.09 6.49
CA GLY A 122 0.26 18.86 5.25
C GLY A 122 0.60 18.02 4.01
N ILE A 123 0.38 16.71 4.06
CA ILE A 123 0.67 15.82 2.93
C ILE A 123 -0.27 16.15 1.77
N THR A 124 0.29 16.33 0.58
CA THR A 124 -0.43 16.59 -0.66
C THR A 124 -0.14 15.55 -1.73
N THR A 125 0.97 14.83 -1.61
CA THR A 125 1.38 13.77 -2.53
C THR A 125 1.49 12.45 -1.79
N ILE A 126 0.95 11.39 -2.40
CA ILE A 126 0.99 10.02 -1.88
C ILE A 126 1.71 9.14 -2.88
N VAL A 127 2.75 8.45 -2.42
CA VAL A 127 3.37 7.33 -3.12
C VAL A 127 2.78 6.05 -2.57
N LEU A 128 2.22 5.20 -3.43
CA LEU A 128 1.63 3.91 -3.06
C LEU A 128 2.53 2.76 -3.47
N ALA A 129 2.69 1.80 -2.56
CA ALA A 129 3.38 0.55 -2.77
C ALA A 129 2.67 -0.57 -1.99
N GLY A 130 3.04 -1.83 -2.21
CA GLY A 130 2.53 -2.99 -1.47
C GLY A 130 1.56 -3.88 -2.24
N VAL A 131 0.72 -4.61 -1.53
CA VAL A 131 -0.12 -5.68 -2.10
C VAL A 131 -1.57 -5.63 -1.59
N MET A 132 -2.57 -6.07 -2.38
CA MET A 132 -2.50 -6.50 -3.79
C MET A 132 -2.81 -5.31 -4.69
N SER A 133 -2.18 -5.26 -5.86
CA SER A 133 -2.31 -4.14 -6.82
C SER A 133 -3.74 -3.78 -7.17
N ASN A 134 -4.56 -4.76 -7.49
CA ASN A 134 -5.96 -4.61 -7.93
C ASN A 134 -7.00 -4.63 -6.79
N PHE A 135 -6.54 -4.80 -5.53
CA PHE A 135 -7.40 -4.76 -4.34
C PHE A 135 -7.03 -3.56 -3.46
N GLY A 136 -6.17 -3.77 -2.45
CA GLY A 136 -5.84 -2.75 -1.47
C GLY A 136 -5.16 -1.51 -2.05
N VAL A 137 -4.21 -1.70 -2.98
CA VAL A 137 -3.49 -0.58 -3.62
C VAL A 137 -4.45 0.24 -4.48
N GLU A 138 -5.21 -0.41 -5.37
CA GLU A 138 -6.15 0.28 -6.26
C GLU A 138 -7.26 0.98 -5.49
N SER A 139 -7.88 0.31 -4.50
CA SER A 139 -8.92 0.93 -3.69
C SER A 139 -8.41 2.17 -2.94
N THR A 140 -7.19 2.10 -2.41
CA THR A 140 -6.55 3.23 -1.73
C THR A 140 -6.23 4.36 -2.72
N ALA A 141 -5.75 4.02 -3.93
CA ALA A 141 -5.47 5.03 -4.97
C ALA A 141 -6.74 5.77 -5.41
N ARG A 142 -7.86 5.05 -5.56
CA ARG A 142 -9.16 5.64 -5.92
C ARG A 142 -9.62 6.64 -4.86
N ASP A 143 -9.56 6.26 -3.59
CA ASP A 143 -9.95 7.15 -2.50
C ASP A 143 -8.98 8.34 -2.37
N ALA A 144 -7.66 8.12 -2.44
CA ALA A 144 -6.67 9.18 -2.41
C ALA A 144 -6.93 10.24 -3.50
N TRP A 145 -7.20 9.80 -4.74
CA TRP A 145 -7.52 10.68 -5.85
C TRP A 145 -8.82 11.46 -5.61
N GLN A 146 -9.87 10.79 -5.11
CA GLN A 146 -11.15 11.43 -4.76
C GLN A 146 -11.00 12.43 -3.60
N HIS A 147 -10.07 12.20 -2.68
CA HIS A 147 -9.68 13.14 -1.63
C HIS A 147 -8.75 14.27 -2.10
N ASN A 148 -8.48 14.34 -3.41
CA ASN A 148 -7.65 15.37 -4.05
C ASN A 148 -6.16 15.29 -3.69
N TYR A 149 -5.62 14.10 -3.40
CA TYR A 149 -4.18 13.90 -3.31
C TYR A 149 -3.57 13.68 -4.70
N ALA A 150 -2.35 14.18 -4.91
CA ALA A 150 -1.53 13.76 -6.04
C ALA A 150 -1.03 12.33 -5.79
N VAL A 151 -1.46 11.37 -6.60
CA VAL A 151 -1.14 9.95 -6.41
C VAL A 151 -0.05 9.50 -7.37
N VAL A 152 0.94 8.80 -6.85
CA VAL A 152 1.99 8.09 -7.59
C VAL A 152 1.97 6.63 -7.14
N VAL A 153 2.04 5.70 -8.06
CA VAL A 153 2.11 4.28 -7.76
C VAL A 153 3.45 3.74 -8.21
N ALA A 154 4.19 3.12 -7.30
CA ALA A 154 5.44 2.43 -7.58
C ALA A 154 5.11 1.03 -8.13
N GLU A 155 5.11 0.87 -9.45
CA GLU A 155 4.64 -0.35 -10.12
C GLU A 155 5.43 -1.59 -9.67
N ASP A 156 6.75 -1.50 -9.65
CA ASP A 156 7.67 -2.56 -9.27
C ASP A 156 7.81 -2.78 -7.75
N ALA A 157 7.18 -1.93 -6.95
CA ALA A 157 6.96 -2.11 -5.51
C ALA A 157 5.54 -2.59 -5.18
N CYS A 158 4.75 -2.98 -6.20
CA CYS A 158 3.41 -3.55 -6.07
C CYS A 158 3.34 -4.90 -6.76
N SER A 159 2.51 -5.81 -6.25
CA SER A 159 2.24 -7.10 -6.91
C SER A 159 0.83 -7.59 -6.59
N SER A 160 0.39 -8.65 -7.25
CA SER A 160 -0.93 -9.25 -7.04
C SER A 160 -0.89 -10.77 -7.10
N LEU A 161 -2.07 -11.43 -7.07
CA LEU A 161 -2.21 -12.89 -7.16
C LEU A 161 -2.07 -13.41 -8.60
N GLY A 162 -1.98 -12.53 -9.59
CA GLY A 162 -1.78 -12.86 -11.00
C GLY A 162 -1.21 -11.66 -11.75
N SER A 163 -0.33 -11.91 -12.72
CA SER A 163 0.27 -10.86 -13.56
C SER A 163 -0.78 -10.09 -14.36
N ASP A 164 -1.82 -10.76 -14.83
CA ASP A 164 -2.94 -10.16 -15.56
C ASP A 164 -3.72 -9.17 -14.69
N MET A 165 -3.96 -9.50 -13.41
CA MET A 165 -4.61 -8.64 -12.44
C MET A 165 -3.79 -7.38 -12.16
N HIS A 166 -2.48 -7.56 -11.95
CA HIS A 166 -1.55 -6.46 -11.77
C HIS A 166 -1.51 -5.56 -13.00
N GLU A 167 -1.31 -6.15 -14.17
CA GLU A 167 -1.23 -5.41 -15.43
C GLU A 167 -2.51 -4.64 -15.76
N PHE A 168 -3.68 -5.24 -15.53
CA PHE A 168 -4.95 -4.55 -15.76
C PHE A 168 -5.04 -3.30 -14.86
N SER A 169 -4.77 -3.44 -13.58
CA SER A 169 -4.76 -2.33 -12.64
C SER A 169 -3.76 -1.25 -13.07
N MET A 170 -2.49 -1.61 -13.29
CA MET A 170 -1.40 -0.66 -13.57
C MET A 170 -1.53 0.01 -14.96
N LYS A 171 -2.04 -0.70 -15.98
CA LYS A 171 -2.10 -0.19 -17.36
C LYS A 171 -3.45 0.43 -17.73
N ARG A 172 -4.56 0.03 -17.08
CA ARG A 172 -5.92 0.45 -17.46
C ARG A 172 -6.59 1.36 -16.45
N ILE A 173 -6.35 1.17 -15.16
CA ILE A 173 -7.01 1.92 -14.07
C ILE A 173 -6.11 3.03 -13.54
N MET A 174 -4.93 2.67 -13.03
CA MET A 174 -4.03 3.61 -12.35
C MET A 174 -3.67 4.85 -13.18
N PRO A 175 -3.41 4.79 -14.50
CA PRO A 175 -3.08 5.98 -15.29
C PRO A 175 -4.19 7.03 -15.36
N ARG A 176 -5.42 6.70 -14.94
CA ARG A 176 -6.56 7.63 -14.90
C ARG A 176 -6.66 8.41 -13.59
N ILE A 177 -6.02 7.92 -12.53
CA ILE A 177 -6.13 8.44 -11.16
C ILE A 177 -4.76 8.67 -10.50
N ALA A 178 -3.68 8.20 -11.11
CA ALA A 178 -2.33 8.24 -10.58
C ALA A 178 -1.27 8.35 -11.68
N ARG A 179 -0.04 8.64 -11.28
CA ARG A 179 1.16 8.49 -12.12
C ARG A 179 1.83 7.17 -11.76
N VAL A 180 1.92 6.25 -12.71
CA VAL A 180 2.57 4.94 -12.54
C VAL A 180 4.04 5.08 -12.91
N ARG A 181 4.95 4.72 -12.00
CA ARG A 181 6.40 4.86 -12.16
C ARG A 181 7.13 3.69 -11.53
N ALA A 182 8.33 3.42 -12.03
CA ALA A 182 9.25 2.51 -11.37
C ALA A 182 9.84 3.16 -10.10
N THR A 183 10.19 2.35 -9.11
CA THR A 183 10.84 2.78 -7.85
C THR A 183 12.04 3.69 -8.10
N ALA A 184 12.91 3.32 -9.05
CA ALA A 184 14.09 4.11 -9.39
C ALA A 184 13.77 5.53 -9.89
N GLU A 185 12.69 5.70 -10.68
CA GLU A 185 12.24 6.99 -11.16
C GLU A 185 11.71 7.87 -10.00
N ILE A 186 11.01 7.25 -9.06
CA ILE A 186 10.47 7.95 -7.87
C ILE A 186 11.63 8.42 -6.99
N VAL A 187 12.57 7.54 -6.67
CA VAL A 187 13.76 7.87 -5.86
C VAL A 187 14.59 8.99 -6.50
N ALA A 188 14.81 8.91 -7.81
CA ALA A 188 15.55 9.97 -8.54
C ALA A 188 14.82 11.32 -8.54
N ALA A 189 13.52 11.35 -8.43
CA ALA A 189 12.72 12.57 -8.42
C ALA A 189 12.62 13.24 -7.04
N LEU A 190 13.05 12.55 -5.97
CA LEU A 190 13.10 13.04 -4.59
C LEU A 190 14.43 13.74 -4.26
N GLN A 191 15.44 13.58 -5.11
CA GLN A 191 16.76 14.21 -5.01
C GLN A 191 16.77 15.57 -5.69
#